data_cb36f4f3dabc86b3b73cede491b9cee7
#
_entry.id   cb36f4f3dabc86b3b73cede491b9cee7
#
_cell.length_a   1.000
_cell.length_b   1.000
_cell.length_c   1.000
_cell.angle_alpha   90.00
_cell.angle_beta   90.00
_cell.angle_gamma   90.00
#
_symmetry.space_group_name_H-M   'P 1'
#
loop_
_entity.id
_entity.type
_entity.pdbx_description
1 polymer ?
#
loop_
_entity_poly.entity_id
_entity_poly.type
_entity_poly.pdbx_seq_one_letter_code
_entity_poly.pdbx_strand_id
1 'polypeptide(L)'
;MRNSDLIKEKIAFFKEHDPSNPEIAKLEKSLKRSKQGKSSKVKGANYERKIVKLLEQQFPNLSFGRTPSSGGYKKSIDSATLRGDVVCLSNDVDFLLHLELKNRKDGWKVVQDWFKQAEDDCIEGKIPALIMHQNLEKGKYASKDFIMLEINDFFKIIDCKKVVKSFDTK
;
A
#
# COMPACT_ATOMS: atom_id res chain seq x y z
N MET A 1 -19.50 21.54 -10.45
CA MET A 1 -19.99 21.19 -9.10
C MET A 1 -19.55 19.77 -8.76
N ARG A 2 -19.04 19.50 -7.57
CA ARG A 2 -18.58 18.17 -7.20
C ARG A 2 -19.78 17.29 -6.83
N ASN A 3 -19.75 16.01 -7.17
CA ASN A 3 -20.84 15.06 -6.86
C ASN A 3 -21.21 15.02 -5.35
N SER A 4 -20.22 15.27 -4.47
CA SER A 4 -20.45 15.37 -3.02
C SER A 4 -21.30 16.58 -2.62
N ASP A 5 -21.28 17.64 -3.40
CA ASP A 5 -22.02 18.89 -3.08
C ASP A 5 -23.46 18.74 -3.52
N LEU A 6 -23.72 18.10 -4.67
CA LEU A 6 -25.06 17.68 -5.10
C LEU A 6 -25.75 16.76 -4.09
N ILE A 7 -25.01 15.79 -3.52
CA ILE A 7 -25.56 14.89 -2.50
C ILE A 7 -25.95 15.67 -1.24
N LYS A 8 -25.15 16.65 -0.81
CA LYS A 8 -25.46 17.47 0.36
C LYS A 8 -26.72 18.34 0.13
N GLU A 9 -26.84 18.96 -1.05
CA GLU A 9 -28.02 19.74 -1.42
C GLU A 9 -29.28 18.88 -1.43
N LYS A 10 -29.24 17.67 -1.99
CA LYS A 10 -30.38 16.74 -1.93
C LYS A 10 -30.75 16.35 -0.51
N ILE A 11 -29.75 16.09 0.35
CA ILE A 11 -30.01 15.78 1.77
C ILE A 11 -30.69 16.98 2.46
N ALA A 12 -30.21 18.21 2.23
CA ALA A 12 -30.80 19.42 2.80
C ALA A 12 -32.23 19.59 2.34
N PHE A 13 -32.51 19.47 1.05
CA PHE A 13 -33.85 19.57 0.47
C PHE A 13 -34.82 18.55 1.09
N PHE A 14 -34.45 17.27 1.17
CA PHE A 14 -35.31 16.25 1.78
C PHE A 14 -35.54 16.51 3.27
N LYS A 15 -34.55 16.95 4.03
CA LYS A 15 -34.68 17.26 5.45
C LYS A 15 -35.68 18.41 5.71
N GLU A 16 -35.74 19.35 4.79
CA GLU A 16 -36.65 20.52 4.88
C GLU A 16 -38.09 20.16 4.48
N HIS A 17 -38.29 19.34 3.43
CA HIS A 17 -39.59 19.09 2.82
C HIS A 17 -40.21 17.74 3.20
N ASP A 18 -39.39 16.72 3.49
CA ASP A 18 -39.82 15.38 3.88
C ASP A 18 -38.76 14.73 4.79
N PRO A 19 -38.72 15.10 6.09
CA PRO A 19 -37.76 14.60 7.05
C PRO A 19 -37.77 13.06 7.24
N SER A 20 -38.89 12.41 6.89
CA SER A 20 -39.05 10.95 6.99
C SER A 20 -38.58 10.19 5.75
N ASN A 21 -38.09 10.87 4.72
CA ASN A 21 -37.71 10.27 3.46
C ASN A 21 -36.57 9.24 3.64
N PRO A 22 -36.77 7.97 3.26
CA PRO A 22 -35.76 6.91 3.44
C PRO A 22 -34.51 7.12 2.59
N GLU A 23 -34.52 7.98 1.58
CA GLU A 23 -33.36 8.33 0.77
C GLU A 23 -32.32 9.13 1.56
N ILE A 24 -32.73 9.89 2.59
CA ILE A 24 -31.81 10.67 3.43
C ILE A 24 -30.72 9.75 3.99
N ALA A 25 -31.11 8.65 4.62
CA ALA A 25 -30.18 7.68 5.20
C ALA A 25 -29.22 7.06 4.17
N LYS A 26 -29.73 6.77 2.95
CA LYS A 26 -28.90 6.24 1.85
C LYS A 26 -27.88 7.26 1.37
N LEU A 27 -28.29 8.51 1.19
CA LEU A 27 -27.43 9.60 0.74
C LEU A 27 -26.34 9.94 1.79
N GLU A 28 -26.71 10.01 3.07
CA GLU A 28 -25.78 10.22 4.17
C GLU A 28 -24.74 9.10 4.26
N LYS A 29 -25.17 7.84 4.12
CA LYS A 29 -24.30 6.69 4.07
C LYS A 29 -23.33 6.75 2.88
N SER A 30 -23.81 7.16 1.71
CA SER A 30 -22.99 7.36 0.51
C SER A 30 -21.95 8.46 0.70
N LEU A 31 -22.35 9.59 1.27
CA LEU A 31 -21.46 10.71 1.57
C LEU A 31 -20.37 10.33 2.59
N LYS A 32 -20.74 9.59 3.64
CA LYS A 32 -19.82 9.06 4.65
C LYS A 32 -18.79 8.10 4.02
N ARG A 33 -19.23 7.17 3.17
CA ARG A 33 -18.35 6.24 2.42
C ARG A 33 -17.37 6.98 1.51
N SER A 34 -17.84 8.01 0.77
CA SER A 34 -16.98 8.81 -0.10
C SER A 34 -15.90 9.57 0.69
N LYS A 35 -16.23 10.16 1.83
CA LYS A 35 -15.26 10.82 2.73
C LYS A 35 -14.24 9.81 3.28
N GLN A 36 -14.71 8.64 3.72
CA GLN A 36 -13.85 7.58 4.25
C GLN A 36 -12.89 7.04 3.19
N GLY A 37 -13.34 6.84 1.95
CA GLY A 37 -12.50 6.40 0.84
C GLY A 37 -11.38 7.39 0.51
N LYS A 38 -11.67 8.70 0.51
CA LYS A 38 -10.65 9.75 0.32
C LYS A 38 -9.60 9.74 1.42
N SER A 39 -10.02 9.64 2.68
CA SER A 39 -9.10 9.55 3.84
C SER A 39 -8.22 8.31 3.77
N SER A 40 -8.76 7.17 3.38
CA SER A 40 -7.99 5.92 3.23
C SER A 40 -6.94 6.02 2.14
N LYS A 41 -7.26 6.61 0.99
CA LYS A 41 -6.28 6.84 -0.11
C LYS A 41 -5.14 7.74 0.33
N VAL A 42 -5.43 8.82 1.06
CA VAL A 42 -4.40 9.73 1.57
C VAL A 42 -3.50 9.02 2.58
N LYS A 43 -4.07 8.22 3.49
CA LYS A 43 -3.29 7.42 4.46
C LYS A 43 -2.38 6.39 3.78
N GLY A 44 -2.88 5.69 2.77
CA GLY A 44 -2.08 4.76 1.95
C GLY A 44 -0.90 5.46 1.30
N ALA A 45 -1.18 6.54 0.55
CA ALA A 45 -0.14 7.31 -0.13
C ALA A 45 0.93 7.90 0.81
N ASN A 46 0.54 8.33 2.02
CA ASN A 46 1.50 8.81 3.02
C ASN A 46 2.38 7.68 3.56
N TYR A 47 1.82 6.49 3.73
CA TYR A 47 2.56 5.32 4.17
C TYR A 47 3.57 4.88 3.11
N GLU A 48 3.17 4.82 1.84
CA GLU A 48 4.05 4.53 0.71
C GLU A 48 5.26 5.50 0.67
N ARG A 49 5.02 6.82 0.82
CA ARG A 49 6.11 7.82 0.89
C ARG A 49 7.04 7.62 2.10
N LYS A 50 6.50 7.19 3.24
CA LYS A 50 7.30 6.87 4.42
C LYS A 50 8.25 5.71 4.12
N ILE A 51 7.76 4.64 3.49
CA ILE A 51 8.57 3.47 3.14
C ILE A 51 9.64 3.83 2.10
N VAL A 52 9.31 4.62 1.07
CA VAL A 52 10.33 5.13 0.11
C VAL A 52 11.49 5.80 0.86
N LYS A 53 11.21 6.73 1.76
CA LYS A 53 12.25 7.40 2.55
C LYS A 53 13.09 6.45 3.40
N LEU A 54 12.47 5.45 4.03
CA LEU A 54 13.19 4.44 4.81
C LEU A 54 14.13 3.60 3.92
N LEU A 55 13.67 3.21 2.74
CA LEU A 55 14.48 2.46 1.78
C LEU A 55 15.67 3.29 1.28
N GLU A 56 15.47 4.56 0.93
CA GLU A 56 16.55 5.46 0.50
C GLU A 56 17.57 5.72 1.62
N GLN A 57 17.13 5.77 2.88
CA GLN A 57 18.03 5.85 4.02
C GLN A 57 18.86 4.59 4.23
N GLN A 58 18.25 3.42 4.01
CA GLN A 58 18.89 2.12 4.21
C GLN A 58 19.79 1.75 3.03
N PHE A 59 19.45 2.19 1.82
CA PHE A 59 20.13 1.91 0.57
C PHE A 59 20.46 3.23 -0.17
N PRO A 60 21.45 4.01 0.31
CA PRO A 60 21.72 5.36 -0.20
C PRO A 60 22.13 5.40 -1.67
N ASN A 61 22.59 4.30 -2.24
CA ASN A 61 22.98 4.17 -3.64
C ASN A 61 21.81 3.80 -4.56
N LEU A 62 20.61 3.52 -4.01
CA LEU A 62 19.42 3.16 -4.76
C LEU A 62 18.39 4.29 -4.69
N SER A 63 17.65 4.48 -5.77
CA SER A 63 16.51 5.39 -5.83
C SER A 63 15.22 4.59 -5.82
N PHE A 64 14.26 5.04 -5.05
CA PHE A 64 12.96 4.40 -4.93
C PHE A 64 11.83 5.33 -5.31
N GLY A 65 10.76 4.79 -5.87
CA GLY A 65 9.59 5.56 -6.26
C GLY A 65 8.30 4.86 -5.87
N ARG A 66 7.29 5.69 -5.71
CA ARG A 66 5.93 5.26 -5.52
C ARG A 66 5.25 5.05 -6.87
N THR A 67 4.57 3.94 -7.07
CA THR A 67 3.78 3.71 -8.29
C THR A 67 2.49 4.55 -8.25
N PRO A 68 2.28 5.49 -9.19
CA PRO A 68 1.04 6.25 -9.26
C PRO A 68 -0.14 5.33 -9.55
N SER A 69 -1.19 5.36 -8.71
CA SER A 69 -2.45 4.63 -8.96
C SER A 69 -2.26 3.14 -9.25
N SER A 70 -1.57 2.42 -8.38
CA SER A 70 -1.19 0.99 -8.54
C SER A 70 -2.34 0.08 -9.02
N GLY A 71 -3.60 0.37 -8.68
CA GLY A 71 -4.76 -0.38 -9.17
C GLY A 71 -5.23 -0.05 -10.60
N GLY A 72 -4.81 1.08 -11.18
CA GLY A 72 -5.24 1.55 -12.52
C GLY A 72 -4.21 1.30 -13.62
N TYR A 73 -2.94 1.29 -13.28
CA TYR A 73 -1.83 1.18 -14.24
C TYR A 73 -1.63 -0.23 -14.81
N LYS A 74 -2.07 -1.28 -14.10
CA LYS A 74 -1.98 -2.68 -14.57
C LYS A 74 -2.57 -2.94 -15.95
N LYS A 75 -3.50 -2.07 -16.39
CA LYS A 75 -4.22 -2.26 -17.67
C LYS A 75 -3.64 -1.46 -18.84
N SER A 76 -2.79 -0.47 -18.60
CA SER A 76 -2.38 0.49 -19.62
C SER A 76 -0.89 0.53 -19.95
N ILE A 77 -0.02 -0.04 -19.11
CA ILE A 77 1.42 -0.05 -19.32
C ILE A 77 1.95 -1.46 -19.08
N ASP A 78 2.44 -2.09 -20.13
CA ASP A 78 3.06 -3.43 -20.14
C ASP A 78 4.49 -3.38 -19.51
N SER A 79 4.70 -2.48 -18.59
CA SER A 79 5.97 -2.28 -17.91
C SER A 79 6.01 -3.10 -16.62
N ALA A 80 6.66 -4.25 -16.69
CA ALA A 80 6.93 -5.11 -15.53
C ALA A 80 7.60 -4.35 -14.38
N THR A 81 8.34 -3.28 -14.69
CA THR A 81 9.09 -2.47 -13.73
C THR A 81 8.23 -1.61 -12.81
N LEU A 82 6.95 -1.36 -13.14
CA LEU A 82 6.04 -0.51 -12.34
C LEU A 82 4.98 -1.33 -11.57
N ARG A 83 5.21 -2.61 -11.33
CA ARG A 83 4.35 -3.42 -10.48
C ARG A 83 4.73 -3.27 -9.01
N GLY A 84 3.73 -3.29 -8.10
CA GLY A 84 3.89 -3.04 -6.66
C GLY A 84 3.56 -1.59 -6.27
N ASP A 85 3.52 -1.32 -4.98
CA ASP A 85 3.21 0.01 -4.44
C ASP A 85 4.46 0.92 -4.37
N VAL A 86 5.62 0.32 -4.16
CA VAL A 86 6.95 0.97 -4.17
C VAL A 86 7.89 0.16 -5.03
N VAL A 87 8.64 0.86 -5.89
CA VAL A 87 9.57 0.25 -6.86
C VAL A 87 10.95 0.85 -6.74
N CYS A 88 11.99 0.05 -6.99
CA CYS A 88 13.34 0.53 -7.20
C CYS A 88 13.43 1.13 -8.61
N LEU A 89 13.84 2.40 -8.70
CA LEU A 89 14.00 3.14 -9.96
C LEU A 89 15.41 3.04 -10.54
N SER A 90 16.39 2.67 -9.71
CA SER A 90 17.72 2.33 -10.17
C SER A 90 17.66 1.02 -10.95
N ASN A 91 18.40 0.90 -12.04
CA ASN A 91 18.53 -0.33 -12.83
C ASN A 91 19.32 -1.40 -12.07
N ASP A 92 19.09 -1.52 -10.77
CA ASP A 92 19.83 -2.40 -9.90
C ASP A 92 19.14 -3.76 -9.82
N VAL A 93 19.77 -4.76 -10.39
CA VAL A 93 19.36 -6.17 -10.29
C VAL A 93 19.46 -6.71 -8.86
N ASP A 94 20.16 -6.00 -7.97
CA ASP A 94 20.43 -6.47 -6.62
C ASP A 94 19.28 -6.19 -5.63
N PHE A 95 18.31 -5.31 -5.99
CA PHE A 95 17.12 -5.13 -5.17
C PHE A 95 16.04 -6.16 -5.51
N LEU A 96 16.05 -7.27 -4.81
CA LEU A 96 15.25 -8.46 -5.09
C LEU A 96 13.80 -8.39 -4.59
N LEU A 97 13.41 -7.36 -3.82
CA LEU A 97 12.09 -7.31 -3.21
C LEU A 97 11.05 -6.65 -4.13
N HIS A 98 9.91 -7.33 -4.26
CA HIS A 98 8.66 -6.74 -4.76
C HIS A 98 7.82 -6.28 -3.57
N LEU A 99 7.52 -4.98 -3.49
CA LEU A 99 6.93 -4.37 -2.30
C LEU A 99 5.45 -4.06 -2.50
N GLU A 100 4.60 -4.77 -1.78
CA GLU A 100 3.17 -4.49 -1.61
C GLU A 100 2.92 -3.94 -0.20
N LEU A 101 2.29 -2.77 -0.07
CA LEU A 101 2.12 -2.07 1.19
C LEU A 101 0.66 -2.04 1.65
N LYS A 102 0.40 -2.47 2.87
CA LYS A 102 -0.95 -2.44 3.47
C LYS A 102 -0.93 -1.65 4.77
N ASN A 103 -1.74 -0.61 4.84
CA ASN A 103 -1.94 0.22 6.05
C ASN A 103 -3.40 0.12 6.50
N ARG A 104 -3.74 -0.97 7.19
CA ARG A 104 -5.09 -1.26 7.67
C ARG A 104 -5.09 -1.70 9.13
N LYS A 105 -6.29 -1.69 9.74
CA LYS A 105 -6.55 -2.21 11.10
C LYS A 105 -6.97 -3.69 11.11
N ASP A 106 -7.10 -4.30 9.94
CA ASP A 106 -7.61 -5.67 9.79
C ASP A 106 -6.58 -6.68 10.34
N GLY A 107 -7.07 -7.75 10.95
CA GLY A 107 -6.23 -8.80 11.53
C GLY A 107 -5.73 -9.82 10.48
N TRP A 108 -5.10 -10.91 10.94
CA TRP A 108 -4.44 -11.95 10.13
C TRP A 108 -5.33 -12.62 9.06
N LYS A 109 -6.66 -12.58 9.24
CA LYS A 109 -7.59 -13.22 8.30
C LYS A 109 -7.47 -12.71 6.86
N VAL A 110 -7.02 -11.49 6.68
CA VAL A 110 -6.89 -10.83 5.37
C VAL A 110 -5.45 -10.84 4.84
N VAL A 111 -4.50 -11.25 5.68
CA VAL A 111 -3.07 -11.21 5.35
C VAL A 111 -2.72 -12.20 4.24
N GLN A 112 -3.33 -13.38 4.25
CA GLN A 112 -3.09 -14.39 3.22
C GLN A 112 -3.55 -13.93 1.83
N ASP A 113 -4.72 -13.27 1.73
CA ASP A 113 -5.22 -12.73 0.47
C ASP A 113 -4.30 -11.60 -0.05
N TRP A 114 -3.76 -10.78 0.85
CA TRP A 114 -2.83 -9.72 0.48
C TRP A 114 -1.47 -10.25 0.04
N PHE A 115 -0.97 -11.29 0.71
CA PHE A 115 0.28 -11.91 0.33
C PHE A 115 0.15 -12.61 -1.03
N LYS A 116 -0.95 -13.33 -1.24
CA LYS A 116 -1.26 -13.91 -2.55
C LYS A 116 -1.33 -12.85 -3.65
N GLN A 117 -1.92 -11.68 -3.38
CA GLN A 117 -1.88 -10.57 -4.34
C GLN A 117 -0.44 -10.13 -4.66
N ALA A 118 0.44 -10.08 -3.66
CA ALA A 118 1.84 -9.74 -3.87
C ALA A 118 2.56 -10.80 -4.72
N GLU A 119 2.22 -12.08 -4.54
CA GLU A 119 2.73 -13.20 -5.37
C GLU A 119 2.22 -13.11 -6.81
N ASP A 120 0.92 -12.92 -7.01
CA ASP A 120 0.28 -12.84 -8.34
C ASP A 120 0.79 -11.62 -9.16
N ASP A 121 1.20 -10.55 -8.47
CA ASP A 121 1.73 -9.32 -9.08
C ASP A 121 3.26 -9.31 -9.21
N CYS A 122 3.94 -10.27 -8.59
CA CYS A 122 5.39 -10.36 -8.57
C CYS A 122 5.92 -10.66 -9.99
N ILE A 123 6.97 -9.97 -10.38
CA ILE A 123 7.65 -10.21 -11.65
C ILE A 123 8.73 -11.28 -11.47
N GLU A 124 9.09 -11.95 -12.56
CA GLU A 124 10.14 -12.97 -12.58
C GLU A 124 11.46 -12.43 -12.02
N GLY A 125 12.13 -13.21 -11.19
CA GLY A 125 13.40 -12.83 -10.55
C GLY A 125 13.28 -11.91 -9.34
N LYS A 126 12.05 -11.55 -8.90
CA LYS A 126 11.81 -10.81 -7.67
C LYS A 126 11.18 -11.68 -6.58
N ILE A 127 11.29 -11.23 -5.36
CA ILE A 127 10.75 -11.90 -4.18
C ILE A 127 9.51 -11.10 -3.72
N PRO A 128 8.31 -11.72 -3.62
CA PRO A 128 7.13 -11.06 -3.09
C PRO A 128 7.31 -10.72 -1.62
N ALA A 129 6.99 -9.50 -1.24
CA ALA A 129 7.09 -9.03 0.12
C ALA A 129 5.88 -8.17 0.50
N LEU A 130 5.27 -8.47 1.64
CA LEU A 130 4.16 -7.71 2.18
C LEU A 130 4.63 -6.86 3.37
N ILE A 131 4.50 -5.53 3.27
CA ILE A 131 4.77 -4.63 4.39
C ILE A 131 3.45 -4.19 5.02
N MET A 132 3.31 -4.45 6.31
CA MET A 132 2.12 -4.14 7.08
C MET A 132 2.45 -3.13 8.18
N HIS A 133 1.63 -2.08 8.26
CA HIS A 133 1.67 -1.14 9.36
C HIS A 133 0.54 -1.43 10.35
N GLN A 134 0.90 -1.74 11.59
CA GLN A 134 -0.06 -1.90 12.67
C GLN A 134 -0.32 -0.56 13.35
N ASN A 135 -1.52 0.00 13.12
CA ASN A 135 -2.03 1.13 13.88
C ASN A 135 -2.59 0.62 15.21
N LEU A 136 -1.83 0.77 16.28
CA LEU A 136 -2.32 0.49 17.63
C LEU A 136 -3.06 1.68 18.20
N GLU A 137 -4.05 1.44 19.05
CA GLU A 137 -4.77 2.51 19.76
C GLU A 137 -3.79 3.26 20.68
N LYS A 138 -3.96 4.58 20.72
CA LYS A 138 -3.11 5.47 21.53
C LYS A 138 -2.97 4.95 22.96
N GLY A 139 -1.75 4.66 23.36
CA GLY A 139 -1.38 4.51 24.76
C GLY A 139 -0.90 3.14 25.24
N LYS A 140 -1.02 2.05 24.45
CA LYS A 140 -0.57 0.71 24.90
C LYS A 140 0.73 0.21 24.26
N TYR A 141 0.94 0.47 22.97
CA TYR A 141 2.15 0.03 22.25
C TYR A 141 2.50 1.02 21.14
N ALA A 142 3.79 1.14 20.82
CA ALA A 142 4.22 1.89 19.64
C ALA A 142 3.74 1.20 18.35
N SER A 143 3.29 1.97 17.37
CA SER A 143 2.98 1.46 16.03
C SER A 143 4.23 0.84 15.42
N LYS A 144 4.10 -0.32 14.77
CA LYS A 144 5.20 -1.06 14.16
C LYS A 144 4.90 -1.39 12.70
N ASP A 145 5.95 -1.42 11.91
CA ASP A 145 5.94 -1.94 10.56
C ASP A 145 6.49 -3.38 10.58
N PHE A 146 5.83 -4.27 9.84
CA PHE A 146 6.24 -5.66 9.71
C PHE A 146 6.43 -5.96 8.23
N ILE A 147 7.43 -6.75 7.90
CA ILE A 147 7.60 -7.34 6.59
C ILE A 147 7.27 -8.83 6.68
N MET A 148 6.50 -9.33 5.72
CA MET A 148 6.24 -10.75 5.55
C MET A 148 6.86 -11.23 4.24
N LEU A 149 7.60 -12.30 4.34
CA LEU A 149 8.25 -13.03 3.25
C LEU A 149 8.01 -14.52 3.46
N GLU A 150 8.04 -15.31 2.40
CA GLU A 150 8.19 -16.74 2.56
C GLU A 150 9.57 -17.07 3.15
N ILE A 151 9.64 -18.12 3.98
CA ILE A 151 10.88 -18.50 4.68
C ILE A 151 12.00 -18.86 3.70
N ASN A 152 11.68 -19.51 2.59
CA ASN A 152 12.67 -19.86 1.57
C ASN A 152 13.25 -18.63 0.87
N ASP A 153 12.43 -17.61 0.64
CA ASP A 153 12.87 -16.36 0.03
C ASP A 153 13.69 -15.52 1.00
N PHE A 154 13.34 -15.53 2.28
CA PHE A 154 14.18 -14.95 3.33
C PHE A 154 15.57 -15.58 3.36
N PHE A 155 15.69 -16.90 3.22
CA PHE A 155 16.98 -17.57 3.16
C PHE A 155 17.80 -17.17 1.92
N LYS A 156 17.18 -17.02 0.74
CA LYS A 156 17.85 -16.51 -0.46
C LYS A 156 18.46 -15.13 -0.22
N ILE A 157 17.73 -14.21 0.42
CA ILE A 157 18.23 -12.86 0.74
C ILE A 157 19.43 -12.92 1.68
N ILE A 158 19.40 -13.79 2.70
CA ILE A 158 20.52 -13.95 3.64
C ILE A 158 21.75 -14.54 2.94
N ASP A 159 21.57 -15.54 2.09
CA ASP A 159 22.68 -16.18 1.39
C ASP A 159 23.33 -15.24 0.37
N CYS A 160 22.56 -14.41 -0.33
CA CYS A 160 23.11 -13.33 -1.18
C CYS A 160 23.99 -12.36 -0.39
N LYS A 161 23.60 -11.97 0.85
CA LYS A 161 24.45 -11.12 1.71
C LYS A 161 25.76 -11.79 2.13
N LYS A 162 25.80 -13.10 2.29
CA LYS A 162 27.03 -13.84 2.59
C LYS A 162 27.99 -13.84 1.40
N VAL A 163 27.47 -13.93 0.18
CA VAL A 163 28.28 -13.88 -1.04
C VAL A 163 28.92 -12.50 -1.22
N VAL A 164 28.19 -11.41 -0.99
CA VAL A 164 28.73 -10.04 -1.10
C VAL A 164 29.84 -9.78 -0.08
N LYS A 165 29.72 -10.25 1.17
CA LYS A 165 30.78 -10.10 2.18
C LYS A 165 32.05 -10.88 1.88
N SER A 166 32.02 -11.89 1.03
CA SER A 166 33.20 -12.63 0.61
C SER A 166 34.03 -11.94 -0.46
N PHE A 167 33.50 -10.90 -1.12
CA PHE A 167 34.24 -10.10 -2.11
C PHE A 167 34.93 -8.86 -1.51
N ASP A 168 34.50 -8.38 -0.34
CA ASP A 168 35.08 -7.21 0.35
C ASP A 168 36.32 -7.55 1.21
N THR A 169 36.78 -8.80 1.22
CA THR A 169 37.92 -9.27 2.02
C THR A 169 39.10 -9.75 1.16
N LYS A 170 39.43 -9.03 0.06
CA LYS A 170 40.68 -9.21 -0.66
C LYS A 170 41.38 -7.89 -0.89
#